data_83b874d36127f967efed6135e4de236c
#
_entry.id   83b874d36127f967efed6135e4de236c
#
_cell.length_a   1.000
_cell.length_b   1.000
_cell.length_c   1.000
_cell.angle_alpha   90.00
_cell.angle_beta   90.00
_cell.angle_gamma   90.00
#
_symmetry.space_group_name_H-M   'P 1'
#
loop_
_entity.id
_entity.type
_entity.pdbx_description
1 polymer ?
#
loop_
_entity_poly.entity_id
_entity_poly.type
_entity_poly.pdbx_seq_one_letter_code
_entity_poly.pdbx_strand_id
1 'polypeptide(L)'
;MAKIQNDQFYTKASVAKSLIEKAKSYEWFGSANRIIEPSAGTGAFSSQLKCIAYDIDPKHPDISAADFLSLPLEYAPGTLVIGNPPFGDSGSLALAFMKKSMEIADYVAFILPRSFRKKSIQNKVPLTHSLLFEEVLKDDVYILPDGAEHSVKTVFQIWEKKSRKKHSLKPDEKFFTFVKKHEDADFWVRRVGWYAGRLSHISEQKSPSSHYIIRANSASISTAMERHWGQIDWEDVAEDSVGPRSISKLDITDKANPLLESILCNSKTDLIE
;
A
#
# COMPACT_ATOMS: atom_id res chain seq x y z
N MET A 1 -26.04 11.96 -2.07
CA MET A 1 -24.70 12.29 -2.58
C MET A 1 -24.63 11.80 -4.02
N ALA A 2 -24.34 12.67 -4.98
CA ALA A 2 -24.19 12.27 -6.38
C ALA A 2 -23.02 11.28 -6.47
N LYS A 3 -23.24 10.13 -7.11
CA LYS A 3 -22.19 9.17 -7.41
C LYS A 3 -21.17 9.90 -8.29
N ILE A 4 -19.91 10.06 -7.81
CA ILE A 4 -18.85 10.67 -8.61
C ILE A 4 -18.68 9.77 -9.84
N GLN A 5 -18.97 10.33 -11.01
CA GLN A 5 -18.98 9.59 -12.25
C GLN A 5 -17.52 9.33 -12.64
N ASN A 6 -17.12 8.06 -12.78
CA ASN A 6 -15.78 7.62 -13.21
C ASN A 6 -14.60 7.90 -12.26
N ASP A 7 -14.78 7.93 -10.92
CA ASP A 7 -13.68 8.21 -9.98
C ASP A 7 -12.82 9.43 -10.37
N GLN A 8 -13.45 10.54 -10.81
CA GLN A 8 -12.77 11.74 -11.29
C GLN A 8 -12.16 12.54 -10.13
N PHE A 9 -10.97 12.10 -9.68
CA PHE A 9 -10.12 12.86 -8.76
C PHE A 9 -8.90 13.36 -9.54
N TYR A 10 -8.72 14.67 -9.60
CA TYR A 10 -7.56 15.26 -10.25
C TYR A 10 -6.44 15.47 -9.25
N THR A 11 -5.24 15.01 -9.60
CA THR A 11 -4.04 15.21 -8.78
C THR A 11 -3.65 16.68 -8.78
N LYS A 12 -3.34 17.25 -7.61
CA LYS A 12 -2.79 18.62 -7.52
C LYS A 12 -1.45 18.68 -8.26
N ALA A 13 -1.22 19.73 -9.04
CA ALA A 13 0.02 19.91 -9.81
C ALA A 13 1.28 19.93 -8.92
N SER A 14 1.17 20.47 -7.69
CA SER A 14 2.26 20.46 -6.70
C SER A 14 2.62 19.06 -6.23
N VAL A 15 1.62 18.19 -6.06
CA VAL A 15 1.82 16.78 -5.71
C VAL A 15 2.48 16.04 -6.87
N ALA A 16 1.94 16.16 -8.09
CA ALA A 16 2.54 15.57 -9.27
C ALA A 16 4.01 16.00 -9.43
N LYS A 17 4.33 17.29 -9.22
CA LYS A 17 5.70 17.81 -9.24
C LYS A 17 6.62 17.09 -8.25
N SER A 18 6.19 16.98 -7.00
CA SER A 18 6.97 16.29 -5.95
C SER A 18 7.26 14.83 -6.31
N LEU A 19 6.25 14.12 -6.85
CA LEU A 19 6.38 12.72 -7.23
C LEU A 19 7.25 12.51 -8.47
N ILE A 20 7.19 13.45 -9.42
CA ILE A 20 8.11 13.49 -10.57
C ILE A 20 9.56 13.69 -10.09
N GLU A 21 9.82 14.63 -9.19
CA GLU A 21 11.16 14.86 -8.64
C GLU A 21 11.66 13.63 -7.86
N LYS A 22 10.77 12.92 -7.16
CA LYS A 22 11.10 11.64 -6.53
C LYS A 22 11.51 10.61 -7.58
N ALA A 23 10.78 10.45 -8.67
CA ALA A 23 11.14 9.53 -9.75
C ALA A 23 12.47 9.93 -10.42
N LYS A 24 12.70 11.25 -10.62
CA LYS A 24 13.95 11.78 -11.19
C LYS A 24 15.19 11.54 -10.32
N SER A 25 15.02 11.31 -9.01
CA SER A 25 16.15 11.00 -8.12
C SER A 25 16.78 9.63 -8.39
N TYR A 26 16.17 8.81 -9.25
CA TYR A 26 16.71 7.52 -9.67
C TYR A 26 17.45 7.64 -11.02
N GLU A 27 18.61 7.02 -11.16
CA GLU A 27 19.44 7.07 -12.37
C GLU A 27 18.69 6.62 -13.62
N TRP A 28 17.84 5.60 -13.51
CA TRP A 28 17.04 5.08 -14.62
C TRP A 28 16.11 6.11 -15.24
N PHE A 29 15.68 7.13 -14.51
CA PHE A 29 14.77 8.15 -15.04
C PHE A 29 15.45 8.95 -16.17
N GLY A 30 16.73 9.29 -16.02
CA GLY A 30 17.50 10.01 -17.02
C GLY A 30 17.69 9.22 -18.33
N SER A 31 17.63 7.88 -18.27
CA SER A 31 17.73 6.99 -19.43
C SER A 31 16.36 6.56 -19.99
N ALA A 32 15.25 7.02 -19.41
CA ALA A 32 13.94 6.74 -19.93
C ALA A 32 13.74 7.40 -21.30
N ASN A 33 13.48 6.58 -22.33
CA ASN A 33 13.33 7.04 -23.70
C ASN A 33 11.85 7.18 -24.13
N ARG A 34 10.93 6.62 -23.35
CA ARG A 34 9.47 6.73 -23.53
C ARG A 34 8.79 6.89 -22.18
N ILE A 35 8.06 7.99 -22.01
CA ILE A 35 7.23 8.23 -20.82
C ILE A 35 5.79 8.26 -21.24
N ILE A 36 4.91 7.56 -20.51
CA ILE A 36 3.47 7.49 -20.78
C ILE A 36 2.71 7.86 -19.51
N GLU A 37 1.73 8.76 -19.65
CA GLU A 37 0.69 9.00 -18.64
C GLU A 37 -0.63 8.38 -19.13
N PRO A 38 -1.13 7.31 -18.49
CA PRO A 38 -2.21 6.51 -19.05
C PRO A 38 -3.63 7.01 -18.71
N SER A 39 -3.75 8.02 -17.83
CA SER A 39 -5.00 8.62 -17.35
C SER A 39 -4.73 10.05 -16.92
N ALA A 40 -4.52 10.91 -17.88
CA ALA A 40 -3.91 12.23 -17.65
C ALA A 40 -4.89 13.28 -17.11
N GLY A 41 -6.21 13.10 -17.33
CA GLY A 41 -7.25 14.00 -16.83
C GLY A 41 -7.01 15.46 -17.24
N THR A 42 -6.64 16.30 -16.28
CA THR A 42 -6.28 17.72 -16.50
C THR A 42 -4.81 17.95 -16.83
N GLY A 43 -3.99 16.88 -16.92
CA GLY A 43 -2.58 16.98 -17.27
C GLY A 43 -1.64 17.28 -16.12
N ALA A 44 -1.95 16.81 -14.90
CA ALA A 44 -1.12 17.12 -13.72
C ALA A 44 0.34 16.66 -13.86
N PHE A 45 0.59 15.51 -14.49
CA PHE A 45 1.93 15.01 -14.80
C PHE A 45 2.40 15.45 -16.19
N SER A 46 1.55 15.32 -17.23
CA SER A 46 1.94 15.59 -18.62
C SER A 46 2.28 17.07 -18.89
N SER A 47 1.73 18.01 -18.12
CA SER A 47 2.15 19.42 -18.20
C SER A 47 3.57 19.68 -17.68
N GLN A 48 4.15 18.72 -16.94
CA GLN A 48 5.46 18.83 -16.28
C GLN A 48 6.50 17.85 -16.84
N LEU A 49 6.07 16.94 -17.72
CA LEU A 49 6.90 15.90 -18.34
C LEU A 49 6.67 15.87 -19.86
N LYS A 50 7.75 15.74 -20.62
CA LYS A 50 7.58 15.38 -22.02
C LYS A 50 7.17 13.91 -22.13
N CYS A 51 5.87 13.63 -22.23
CA CYS A 51 5.32 12.29 -22.24
C CYS A 51 4.20 12.14 -23.28
N ILE A 52 3.84 10.90 -23.58
CA ILE A 52 2.63 10.57 -24.33
C ILE A 52 1.51 10.44 -23.30
N ALA A 53 0.47 11.28 -23.41
CA ALA A 53 -0.62 11.33 -22.47
C ALA A 53 -1.92 10.81 -23.08
N TYR A 54 -2.60 9.94 -22.38
CA TYR A 54 -3.91 9.38 -22.75
C TYR A 54 -4.93 9.64 -21.65
N ASP A 55 -6.18 9.83 -22.04
CA ASP A 55 -7.33 9.82 -21.15
C ASP A 55 -8.59 9.42 -21.92
N ILE A 56 -9.54 8.80 -21.26
CA ILE A 56 -10.83 8.44 -21.88
C ILE A 56 -11.71 9.69 -22.09
N ASP A 57 -11.52 10.72 -21.23
CA ASP A 57 -12.24 12.00 -21.28
C ASP A 57 -11.25 13.16 -21.00
N PRO A 58 -10.35 13.47 -21.98
CA PRO A 58 -9.27 14.42 -21.78
C PRO A 58 -9.78 15.83 -21.54
N LYS A 59 -9.15 16.54 -20.58
CA LYS A 59 -9.46 17.93 -20.23
C LYS A 59 -8.40 18.93 -20.73
N HIS A 60 -7.43 18.48 -21.52
CA HIS A 60 -6.38 19.30 -22.14
C HIS A 60 -6.14 18.86 -23.59
N PRO A 61 -5.91 19.80 -24.54
CA PRO A 61 -5.78 19.50 -25.97
C PRO A 61 -4.58 18.61 -26.31
N ASP A 62 -3.52 18.61 -25.51
CA ASP A 62 -2.33 17.79 -25.74
C ASP A 62 -2.48 16.34 -25.23
N ILE A 63 -3.62 15.99 -24.67
CA ILE A 63 -3.93 14.64 -24.18
C ILE A 63 -4.76 13.92 -25.24
N SER A 64 -4.30 12.74 -25.68
CA SER A 64 -5.00 11.93 -26.66
C SER A 64 -6.20 11.23 -26.06
N ALA A 65 -7.38 11.36 -26.68
CA ALA A 65 -8.59 10.65 -26.27
C ALA A 65 -8.47 9.16 -26.61
N ALA A 66 -8.28 8.32 -25.58
CA ALA A 66 -8.16 6.87 -25.75
C ALA A 66 -8.40 6.13 -24.43
N ASP A 67 -8.96 4.92 -24.53
CA ASP A 67 -8.95 3.96 -23.44
C ASP A 67 -7.60 3.23 -23.40
N PHE A 68 -6.74 3.59 -22.45
CA PHE A 68 -5.40 3.01 -22.30
C PHE A 68 -5.41 1.47 -22.20
N LEU A 69 -6.41 0.90 -21.52
CA LEU A 69 -6.48 -0.56 -21.34
C LEU A 69 -6.71 -1.29 -22.68
N SER A 70 -7.33 -0.64 -23.65
CA SER A 70 -7.63 -1.19 -24.97
C SER A 70 -6.56 -0.89 -26.03
N LEU A 71 -5.58 0.00 -25.72
CA LEU A 71 -4.54 0.37 -26.69
C LEU A 71 -3.60 -0.80 -26.99
N PRO A 72 -3.26 -1.06 -28.27
CA PRO A 72 -2.32 -2.11 -28.68
C PRO A 72 -0.85 -1.63 -28.51
N LEU A 73 -0.48 -1.27 -27.28
CA LEU A 73 0.87 -0.82 -26.98
C LEU A 73 1.79 -2.02 -26.75
N GLU A 74 2.95 -2.00 -27.40
CA GLU A 74 3.98 -3.01 -27.24
C GLU A 74 5.02 -2.60 -26.19
N TYR A 75 5.67 -3.62 -25.62
CA TYR A 75 6.80 -3.40 -24.74
C TYR A 75 7.96 -2.72 -25.49
N ALA A 76 8.52 -1.71 -24.84
CA ALA A 76 9.76 -1.09 -25.29
C ALA A 76 10.69 -0.84 -24.08
N PRO A 77 11.96 -1.26 -24.15
CA PRO A 77 12.94 -0.98 -23.10
C PRO A 77 13.07 0.52 -22.82
N GLY A 78 13.32 0.88 -21.56
CA GLY A 78 13.44 2.27 -21.13
C GLY A 78 12.08 3.01 -21.07
N THR A 79 10.95 2.28 -21.06
CA THR A 79 9.64 2.90 -20.86
C THR A 79 9.33 3.08 -19.38
N LEU A 80 8.87 4.28 -19.02
CA LEU A 80 8.24 4.63 -17.77
C LEU A 80 6.74 4.90 -18.00
N VAL A 81 5.88 4.27 -17.21
CA VAL A 81 4.46 4.67 -17.11
C VAL A 81 4.27 5.34 -15.76
N ILE A 82 3.81 6.60 -15.77
CA ILE A 82 3.66 7.42 -14.55
C ILE A 82 2.29 8.11 -14.53
N GLY A 83 1.67 8.22 -13.36
CA GLY A 83 0.40 8.95 -13.23
C GLY A 83 -0.45 8.52 -12.05
N ASN A 84 -1.72 8.88 -12.13
CA ASN A 84 -2.75 8.53 -11.15
C ASN A 84 -3.90 7.81 -11.86
N PRO A 85 -3.85 6.48 -12.00
CA PRO A 85 -4.91 5.72 -12.64
C PRO A 85 -6.21 5.77 -11.82
N PRO A 86 -7.38 5.63 -12.47
CA PRO A 86 -8.65 5.49 -11.76
C PRO A 86 -8.62 4.24 -10.87
N PHE A 87 -9.22 4.32 -9.66
CA PHE A 87 -9.11 3.22 -8.70
C PHE A 87 -10.12 2.11 -8.93
N GLY A 88 -11.37 2.46 -9.26
CA GLY A 88 -12.48 1.52 -9.39
C GLY A 88 -12.87 0.86 -8.06
N ASP A 89 -13.83 -0.04 -8.12
CA ASP A 89 -14.29 -0.77 -6.94
C ASP A 89 -13.14 -1.57 -6.31
N SER A 90 -12.85 -1.25 -5.04
CA SER A 90 -11.79 -1.93 -4.26
C SER A 90 -10.41 -1.93 -4.93
N GLY A 91 -10.10 -0.94 -5.79
CA GLY A 91 -8.83 -0.82 -6.49
C GLY A 91 -8.68 -1.74 -7.71
N SER A 92 -9.78 -2.29 -8.22
CA SER A 92 -9.77 -3.23 -9.36
C SER A 92 -9.26 -2.59 -10.63
N LEU A 93 -9.65 -1.34 -10.90
CA LEU A 93 -9.24 -0.62 -12.10
C LEU A 93 -7.76 -0.20 -12.00
N ALA A 94 -7.32 0.30 -10.84
CA ALA A 94 -5.90 0.58 -10.59
C ALA A 94 -5.03 -0.67 -10.83
N LEU A 95 -5.50 -1.85 -10.42
CA LEU A 95 -4.80 -3.12 -10.67
C LEU A 95 -4.76 -3.46 -12.17
N ALA A 96 -5.81 -3.17 -12.93
CA ALA A 96 -5.82 -3.37 -14.38
C ALA A 96 -4.80 -2.46 -15.08
N PHE A 97 -4.75 -1.17 -14.69
CA PHE A 97 -3.76 -0.22 -15.18
C PHE A 97 -2.33 -0.66 -14.83
N MET A 98 -2.08 -1.13 -13.60
CA MET A 98 -0.79 -1.69 -13.20
C MET A 98 -0.35 -2.84 -14.12
N LYS A 99 -1.25 -3.81 -14.36
CA LYS A 99 -0.95 -4.97 -15.21
C LYS A 99 -0.62 -4.56 -16.63
N LYS A 100 -1.47 -3.72 -17.24
CA LYS A 100 -1.25 -3.22 -18.62
C LYS A 100 0.07 -2.43 -18.72
N SER A 101 0.37 -1.58 -17.74
CA SER A 101 1.60 -0.81 -17.72
C SER A 101 2.84 -1.71 -17.61
N MET A 102 2.79 -2.75 -16.78
CA MET A 102 3.89 -3.71 -16.61
C MET A 102 4.12 -4.64 -17.80
N GLU A 103 3.13 -4.77 -18.70
CA GLU A 103 3.32 -5.46 -19.98
C GLU A 103 4.18 -4.67 -20.95
N ILE A 104 4.19 -3.33 -20.86
CA ILE A 104 4.77 -2.43 -21.86
C ILE A 104 5.98 -1.62 -21.38
N ALA A 105 6.31 -1.68 -20.07
CA ALA A 105 7.30 -0.78 -19.45
C ALA A 105 8.28 -1.51 -18.54
N ASP A 106 9.45 -0.88 -18.33
CA ASP A 106 10.41 -1.30 -17.31
C ASP A 106 10.08 -0.71 -15.94
N TYR A 107 9.47 0.49 -15.94
CA TYR A 107 9.13 1.21 -14.71
C TYR A 107 7.67 1.65 -14.71
N VAL A 108 7.03 1.47 -13.57
CA VAL A 108 5.66 1.94 -13.33
C VAL A 108 5.63 2.74 -12.04
N ALA A 109 5.21 4.01 -12.11
CA ALA A 109 5.20 4.95 -10.99
C ALA A 109 3.80 5.52 -10.81
N PHE A 110 3.01 4.95 -9.91
CA PHE A 110 1.60 5.29 -9.76
C PHE A 110 1.22 5.77 -8.36
N ILE A 111 0.26 6.70 -8.31
CA ILE A 111 -0.55 6.93 -7.13
C ILE A 111 -1.63 5.85 -7.10
N LEU A 112 -1.72 5.13 -5.98
CA LEU A 112 -2.57 3.95 -5.83
C LEU A 112 -3.36 4.04 -4.52
N PRO A 113 -4.50 3.34 -4.38
CA PRO A 113 -5.14 3.17 -3.08
C PRO A 113 -4.16 2.63 -2.06
N ARG A 114 -4.23 3.09 -0.82
CA ARG A 114 -3.34 2.67 0.27
C ARG A 114 -3.33 1.16 0.51
N SER A 115 -4.41 0.46 0.14
CA SER A 115 -4.49 -1.00 0.19
C SER A 115 -3.45 -1.73 -0.67
N PHE A 116 -2.80 -1.06 -1.65
CA PHE A 116 -1.70 -1.63 -2.43
C PHE A 116 -0.43 -1.88 -1.62
N ARG A 117 -0.34 -1.36 -0.40
CA ARG A 117 0.69 -1.72 0.58
C ARG A 117 0.52 -3.15 1.11
N LYS A 118 -0.70 -3.70 1.08
CA LYS A 118 -0.97 -5.06 1.58
C LYS A 118 -0.34 -6.12 0.69
N LYS A 119 0.37 -7.07 1.30
CA LYS A 119 0.98 -8.23 0.63
C LYS A 119 -0.01 -9.00 -0.24
N SER A 120 -1.28 -9.09 0.19
CA SER A 120 -2.35 -9.76 -0.57
C SER A 120 -2.70 -9.06 -1.87
N ILE A 121 -2.66 -7.71 -1.92
CA ILE A 121 -2.87 -6.93 -3.14
C ILE A 121 -1.60 -6.98 -4.00
N GLN A 122 -0.41 -6.81 -3.42
CA GLN A 122 0.85 -6.93 -4.14
C GLN A 122 1.02 -8.29 -4.81
N ASN A 123 0.47 -9.36 -4.23
CA ASN A 123 0.47 -10.68 -4.87
C ASN A 123 -0.43 -10.80 -6.12
N LYS A 124 -1.32 -9.82 -6.37
CA LYS A 124 -2.13 -9.71 -7.60
C LYS A 124 -1.42 -8.91 -8.70
N VAL A 125 -0.40 -8.13 -8.34
CA VAL A 125 0.47 -7.42 -9.28
C VAL A 125 1.41 -8.42 -9.96
N PRO A 126 1.73 -8.27 -11.27
CA PRO A 126 2.63 -9.17 -12.00
C PRO A 126 3.96 -9.42 -11.28
N LEU A 127 4.39 -10.67 -11.24
CA LEU A 127 5.64 -11.07 -10.57
C LEU A 127 6.90 -10.71 -11.38
N THR A 128 6.72 -10.15 -12.56
CA THR A 128 7.79 -9.61 -13.42
C THR A 128 8.37 -8.31 -12.90
N HIS A 129 7.67 -7.67 -11.94
CA HIS A 129 8.09 -6.39 -11.36
C HIS A 129 8.20 -6.50 -9.84
N SER A 130 9.19 -5.80 -9.28
CA SER A 130 9.43 -5.64 -7.85
C SER A 130 9.13 -4.20 -7.42
N LEU A 131 8.59 -4.03 -6.22
CA LEU A 131 8.42 -2.72 -5.61
C LEU A 131 9.81 -2.13 -5.30
N LEU A 132 10.11 -0.98 -5.90
CA LEU A 132 11.37 -0.26 -5.72
C LEU A 132 11.24 0.84 -4.65
N PHE A 133 10.10 1.53 -4.62
CA PHE A 133 9.84 2.64 -3.71
C PHE A 133 8.38 2.72 -3.32
N GLU A 134 8.12 3.13 -2.07
CA GLU A 134 6.78 3.38 -1.55
C GLU A 134 6.79 4.60 -0.62
N GLU A 135 5.79 5.48 -0.78
CA GLU A 135 5.57 6.62 0.09
C GLU A 135 4.07 6.82 0.32
N VAL A 136 3.64 6.85 1.58
CA VAL A 136 2.26 7.19 1.95
C VAL A 136 2.05 8.68 1.71
N LEU A 137 1.04 9.01 0.91
CA LEU A 137 0.73 10.39 0.61
C LEU A 137 -0.15 11.02 1.70
N LYS A 138 0.00 12.33 1.89
CA LYS A 138 -0.86 13.13 2.77
C LYS A 138 -2.28 13.19 2.19
N ASP A 139 -3.24 13.57 3.02
CA ASP A 139 -4.65 13.53 2.65
C ASP A 139 -5.09 14.62 1.64
N ASP A 140 -4.21 15.58 1.29
CA ASP A 140 -4.51 16.74 0.43
C ASP A 140 -4.07 16.57 -1.05
N VAL A 141 -4.10 15.35 -1.56
CA VAL A 141 -3.58 15.00 -2.90
C VAL A 141 -4.48 15.47 -4.04
N TYR A 142 -5.81 15.56 -3.81
CA TYR A 142 -6.81 15.63 -4.87
C TYR A 142 -7.66 16.89 -4.86
N ILE A 143 -8.12 17.23 -6.06
CA ILE A 143 -9.14 18.24 -6.32
C ILE A 143 -10.27 17.59 -7.11
N LEU A 144 -11.51 17.87 -6.73
CA LEU A 144 -12.70 17.47 -7.48
C LEU A 144 -12.90 18.39 -8.69
N PRO A 145 -13.76 18.00 -9.67
CA PRO A 145 -14.07 18.84 -10.83
C PRO A 145 -14.64 20.23 -10.48
N ASP A 146 -15.26 20.38 -9.31
CA ASP A 146 -15.78 21.65 -8.78
C ASP A 146 -14.73 22.50 -8.04
N GLY A 147 -13.47 22.01 -7.96
CA GLY A 147 -12.36 22.68 -7.28
C GLY A 147 -12.28 22.40 -5.78
N ALA A 148 -13.21 21.63 -5.20
CA ALA A 148 -13.15 21.25 -3.80
C ALA A 148 -12.00 20.27 -3.52
N GLU A 149 -11.33 20.43 -2.37
CA GLU A 149 -10.33 19.46 -1.92
C GLU A 149 -11.00 18.12 -1.56
N HIS A 150 -10.35 17.04 -1.95
CA HIS A 150 -10.83 15.69 -1.65
C HIS A 150 -9.72 14.84 -1.07
N SER A 151 -10.03 14.16 0.03
CA SER A 151 -9.09 13.29 0.72
C SER A 151 -9.38 11.83 0.41
N VAL A 152 -8.40 11.16 -0.16
CA VAL A 152 -8.40 9.71 -0.35
C VAL A 152 -7.06 9.16 0.15
N LYS A 153 -7.10 8.12 0.96
CA LYS A 153 -5.89 7.48 1.47
C LYS A 153 -5.15 6.77 0.36
N THR A 154 -4.00 7.31 0.00
CA THR A 154 -3.20 6.85 -1.14
C THR A 154 -1.74 6.63 -0.79
N VAL A 155 -1.08 5.92 -1.66
CA VAL A 155 0.34 5.62 -1.64
C VAL A 155 0.91 5.85 -3.03
N PHE A 156 2.09 6.44 -3.11
CA PHE A 156 2.87 6.45 -4.34
C PHE A 156 3.83 5.27 -4.35
N GLN A 157 3.80 4.48 -5.40
CA GLN A 157 4.67 3.32 -5.57
C GLN A 157 5.41 3.39 -6.90
N ILE A 158 6.71 3.07 -6.86
CA ILE A 158 7.53 2.84 -8.06
C ILE A 158 7.88 1.36 -8.11
N TRP A 159 7.59 0.75 -9.25
CA TRP A 159 7.87 -0.65 -9.53
C TRP A 159 8.87 -0.74 -10.68
N GLU A 160 9.88 -1.62 -10.54
CA GLU A 160 10.89 -1.90 -11.56
C GLU A 160 10.71 -3.30 -12.16
N LYS A 161 11.04 -3.48 -13.43
CA LYS A 161 11.05 -4.77 -14.10
C LYS A 161 12.15 -5.66 -13.56
N LYS A 162 11.83 -6.37 -12.50
CA LYS A 162 12.69 -7.31 -11.79
C LYS A 162 11.81 -8.38 -11.18
N SER A 163 12.03 -9.63 -11.59
CA SER A 163 11.21 -10.74 -11.11
C SER A 163 11.29 -10.91 -9.60
N ARG A 164 10.16 -11.22 -9.00
CA ARG A 164 10.02 -11.47 -7.56
C ARG A 164 9.17 -12.70 -7.27
N LYS A 165 9.25 -13.19 -6.04
CA LYS A 165 8.35 -14.23 -5.53
C LYS A 165 7.10 -13.60 -4.91
N LYS A 166 6.02 -14.38 -4.85
CA LYS A 166 4.85 -13.99 -4.04
C LYS A 166 5.22 -13.87 -2.57
N HIS A 167 4.64 -12.88 -1.91
CA HIS A 167 4.69 -12.79 -0.44
C HIS A 167 3.95 -13.96 0.18
N SER A 168 4.48 -14.50 1.27
CA SER A 168 3.72 -15.43 2.12
C SER A 168 2.52 -14.66 2.72
N LEU A 169 1.34 -15.26 2.63
CA LEU A 169 0.13 -14.77 3.30
C LEU A 169 -0.17 -15.56 4.58
N LYS A 170 0.71 -16.52 4.93
CA LYS A 170 0.63 -17.23 6.19
C LYS A 170 1.29 -16.40 7.28
N PRO A 171 0.61 -16.14 8.41
CA PRO A 171 1.22 -15.48 9.56
C PRO A 171 2.42 -16.31 10.06
N ASP A 172 3.49 -15.61 10.42
CA ASP A 172 4.67 -16.23 11.05
C ASP A 172 4.47 -16.29 12.57
N GLU A 173 4.00 -17.40 13.08
CA GLU A 173 3.70 -17.66 14.49
C GLU A 173 4.97 -17.98 15.31
N LYS A 174 6.07 -17.23 15.07
CA LYS A 174 7.37 -17.45 15.70
C LYS A 174 7.34 -17.32 17.23
N PHE A 175 6.69 -16.29 17.74
CA PHE A 175 6.68 -15.97 19.18
C PHE A 175 5.33 -16.24 19.84
N PHE A 176 4.24 -16.27 19.09
CA PHE A 176 2.91 -16.55 19.60
C PHE A 176 2.06 -17.23 18.52
N THR A 177 1.01 -17.93 18.93
CA THR A 177 0.08 -18.62 18.04
C THR A 177 -1.32 -18.05 18.17
N PHE A 178 -2.05 -18.04 17.04
CA PHE A 178 -3.47 -17.70 17.04
C PHE A 178 -4.29 -18.94 17.40
N VAL A 179 -4.98 -18.87 18.54
CA VAL A 179 -5.78 -19.99 19.04
C VAL A 179 -7.27 -19.76 18.77
N LYS A 180 -8.06 -20.83 18.87
CA LYS A 180 -9.52 -20.78 18.63
C LYS A 180 -10.33 -20.72 19.91
N LYS A 181 -9.79 -21.29 20.99
CA LYS A 181 -10.47 -21.40 22.27
C LYS A 181 -9.88 -20.42 23.26
N HIS A 182 -10.77 -19.84 24.06
CA HIS A 182 -10.40 -18.86 25.07
C HIS A 182 -9.51 -19.44 26.17
N GLU A 183 -9.77 -20.68 26.59
CA GLU A 183 -9.01 -21.38 27.63
C GLU A 183 -7.55 -21.69 27.23
N ASP A 184 -7.24 -21.60 25.95
CA ASP A 184 -5.89 -21.85 25.42
C ASP A 184 -5.08 -20.55 25.22
N ALA A 185 -5.60 -19.39 25.63
CA ALA A 185 -5.08 -18.08 25.25
C ALA A 185 -4.56 -17.29 26.45
N ASP A 186 -3.61 -16.39 26.18
CA ASP A 186 -3.09 -15.43 27.16
C ASP A 186 -3.65 -14.01 26.91
N PHE A 187 -3.92 -13.66 25.64
CA PHE A 187 -4.28 -12.30 25.25
C PHE A 187 -5.35 -12.22 24.17
N TRP A 188 -6.03 -11.07 24.17
CA TRP A 188 -6.85 -10.56 23.09
C TRP A 188 -6.08 -9.52 22.29
N VAL A 189 -6.14 -9.55 20.96
CA VAL A 189 -5.65 -8.47 20.09
C VAL A 189 -6.82 -7.91 19.31
N ARG A 190 -7.11 -6.63 19.48
CA ARG A 190 -8.21 -5.97 18.77
C ARG A 190 -7.91 -5.87 17.28
N ARG A 191 -8.80 -6.38 16.42
CA ARG A 191 -8.58 -6.44 14.98
C ARG A 191 -9.24 -5.32 14.19
N VAL A 192 -10.24 -4.62 14.74
CA VAL A 192 -11.05 -3.63 14.01
C VAL A 192 -11.31 -2.38 14.85
N GLY A 193 -11.53 -1.26 14.16
CA GLY A 193 -11.85 0.04 14.74
C GLY A 193 -10.63 0.84 15.16
N TRP A 194 -10.88 1.95 15.86
CA TRP A 194 -9.86 2.94 16.22
C TRP A 194 -8.68 2.35 17.04
N TYR A 195 -8.96 1.36 17.88
CA TYR A 195 -7.97 0.70 18.72
C TYR A 195 -7.47 -0.63 18.13
N ALA A 196 -7.51 -0.81 16.80
CA ALA A 196 -6.95 -1.99 16.17
C ALA A 196 -5.47 -2.15 16.56
N GLY A 197 -5.07 -3.36 16.94
CA GLY A 197 -3.74 -3.68 17.45
C GLY A 197 -3.61 -3.67 18.98
N ARG A 198 -4.57 -3.11 19.74
CA ARG A 198 -4.50 -3.09 21.19
C ARG A 198 -4.50 -4.50 21.77
N LEU A 199 -3.53 -4.77 22.65
CA LEU A 199 -3.45 -5.98 23.45
C LEU A 199 -4.27 -5.82 24.75
N SER A 200 -4.96 -6.87 25.16
CA SER A 200 -5.65 -6.99 26.45
C SER A 200 -5.41 -8.39 27.02
N HIS A 201 -5.32 -8.50 28.34
CA HIS A 201 -5.21 -9.80 29.00
C HIS A 201 -6.48 -10.64 28.79
N ILE A 202 -6.34 -11.97 28.75
CA ILE A 202 -7.45 -12.88 28.43
C ILE A 202 -8.60 -12.81 29.45
N SER A 203 -8.31 -12.46 30.71
CA SER A 203 -9.32 -12.26 31.76
C SER A 203 -10.33 -11.14 31.47
N GLU A 204 -9.97 -10.21 30.56
CA GLU A 204 -10.85 -9.13 30.13
C GLU A 204 -11.82 -9.62 29.08
N GLN A 205 -12.85 -10.32 29.35
CA GLN A 205 -13.79 -10.87 28.37
C GLN A 205 -14.06 -9.93 27.17
N LYS A 206 -13.55 -10.29 25.97
CA LYS A 206 -13.74 -9.55 24.71
C LYS A 206 -14.53 -10.39 23.70
N SER A 207 -15.10 -9.73 22.69
CA SER A 207 -15.82 -10.42 21.62
C SER A 207 -14.86 -11.01 20.57
N PRO A 208 -14.96 -12.31 20.25
CA PRO A 208 -14.19 -12.93 19.16
C PRO A 208 -14.46 -12.32 17.77
N SER A 209 -15.63 -11.66 17.59
CA SER A 209 -15.97 -10.98 16.34
C SER A 209 -15.08 -9.76 16.05
N SER A 210 -14.52 -9.14 17.10
CA SER A 210 -13.69 -7.93 17.01
C SER A 210 -12.26 -8.12 17.49
N HIS A 211 -11.88 -9.32 17.94
CA HIS A 211 -10.55 -9.62 18.43
C HIS A 211 -10.04 -10.96 17.90
N TYR A 212 -8.74 -11.06 17.78
CA TYR A 212 -8.04 -12.34 17.72
C TYR A 212 -7.66 -12.77 19.13
N ILE A 213 -7.57 -14.07 19.37
CA ILE A 213 -7.03 -14.65 20.60
C ILE A 213 -5.69 -15.31 20.29
N ILE A 214 -4.71 -15.02 21.15
CA ILE A 214 -3.33 -15.46 20.95
C ILE A 214 -2.77 -16.04 22.23
N ARG A 215 -1.85 -17.02 22.07
CA ARG A 215 -1.09 -17.62 23.13
C ARG A 215 0.41 -17.38 22.88
N ALA A 216 1.11 -16.88 23.86
CA ALA A 216 2.56 -16.74 23.85
C ALA A 216 3.23 -18.12 23.90
N ASN A 217 4.30 -18.30 23.14
CA ASN A 217 4.99 -19.60 23.06
C ASN A 217 5.85 -19.89 24.31
N SER A 218 6.05 -18.90 25.21
CA SER A 218 6.71 -19.08 26.51
C SER A 218 6.35 -17.95 27.46
N ALA A 219 6.62 -18.13 28.78
CA ALA A 219 6.41 -17.13 29.81
C ALA A 219 7.25 -15.86 29.57
N SER A 220 8.49 -15.99 29.08
CA SER A 220 9.33 -14.82 28.74
C SER A 220 8.76 -14.00 27.59
N ILE A 221 8.16 -14.63 26.60
CA ILE A 221 7.47 -13.96 25.50
C ILE A 221 6.19 -13.27 26.01
N SER A 222 5.40 -13.93 26.87
CA SER A 222 4.21 -13.34 27.49
C SER A 222 4.58 -12.04 28.22
N THR A 223 5.61 -12.07 29.05
CA THR A 223 6.11 -10.89 29.78
C THR A 223 6.59 -9.79 28.82
N ALA A 224 7.31 -10.15 27.74
CA ALA A 224 7.77 -9.18 26.76
C ALA A 224 6.58 -8.53 26.02
N MET A 225 5.55 -9.28 25.67
CA MET A 225 4.34 -8.77 25.05
C MET A 225 3.60 -7.79 25.96
N GLU A 226 3.41 -8.11 27.24
CA GLU A 226 2.77 -7.21 28.21
C GLU A 226 3.49 -5.87 28.34
N ARG A 227 4.82 -5.89 28.38
CA ARG A 227 5.63 -4.70 28.61
C ARG A 227 5.82 -3.82 27.36
N HIS A 228 5.91 -4.43 26.19
CA HIS A 228 6.43 -3.74 25.01
C HIS A 228 5.44 -3.64 23.84
N TRP A 229 4.32 -4.38 23.85
CA TRP A 229 3.35 -4.38 22.76
C TRP A 229 2.81 -2.98 22.42
N GLY A 230 2.68 -2.12 23.43
CA GLY A 230 2.26 -0.73 23.26
C GLY A 230 3.22 0.15 22.47
N GLN A 231 4.45 -0.31 22.20
CA GLN A 231 5.44 0.41 21.36
C GLN A 231 5.20 0.21 19.87
N ILE A 232 4.32 -0.74 19.48
CA ILE A 232 4.02 -0.99 18.07
C ILE A 232 3.08 0.09 17.54
N ASP A 233 3.52 0.78 16.48
CA ASP A 233 2.63 1.64 15.71
C ASP A 233 1.71 0.78 14.83
N TRP A 234 0.46 0.70 15.21
CA TRP A 234 -0.60 -0.01 14.49
C TRP A 234 -1.35 0.87 13.49
N GLU A 235 -1.26 2.19 13.63
CA GLU A 235 -2.02 3.14 12.80
C GLU A 235 -1.65 2.99 11.34
N ASP A 236 -0.36 2.87 11.07
CA ASP A 236 0.19 2.68 9.73
C ASP A 236 -0.49 1.54 8.95
N VAL A 237 -0.60 0.34 9.55
CA VAL A 237 -1.20 -0.82 8.85
C VAL A 237 -2.73 -0.89 8.97
N ALA A 238 -3.32 -0.34 10.04
CA ALA A 238 -4.76 -0.34 10.23
C ALA A 238 -5.47 0.53 9.18
N GLU A 239 -4.80 1.56 8.70
CA GLU A 239 -5.30 2.48 7.67
C GLU A 239 -5.19 1.95 6.24
N ASP A 240 -4.44 0.88 5.99
CA ASP A 240 -4.31 0.26 4.67
C ASP A 240 -5.57 -0.50 4.21
N SER A 241 -6.62 -0.53 5.04
CA SER A 241 -7.88 -1.18 4.68
C SER A 241 -8.78 -0.27 3.83
N VAL A 242 -9.48 -0.87 2.88
CA VAL A 242 -10.47 -0.17 2.00
C VAL A 242 -11.70 0.30 2.80
N GLY A 243 -11.99 -0.34 3.93
CA GLY A 243 -13.11 -0.05 4.80
C GLY A 243 -12.67 0.52 6.16
N PRO A 244 -13.41 0.21 7.23
CA PRO A 244 -13.03 0.60 8.59
C PRO A 244 -11.62 0.10 8.92
N ARG A 245 -10.90 0.87 9.74
CA ARG A 245 -9.56 0.50 10.24
C ARG A 245 -9.56 -0.95 10.71
N SER A 246 -8.64 -1.76 10.19
CA SER A 246 -8.53 -3.17 10.56
C SER A 246 -7.14 -3.73 10.29
N ILE A 247 -6.73 -4.68 11.14
CA ILE A 247 -5.48 -5.41 10.99
C ILE A 247 -5.77 -6.91 10.80
N SER A 248 -4.96 -7.55 10.00
CA SER A 248 -4.98 -9.00 9.78
C SER A 248 -4.02 -9.72 10.74
N LYS A 249 -4.12 -11.04 10.80
CA LYS A 249 -3.13 -11.87 11.53
C LYS A 249 -1.72 -11.68 10.98
N LEU A 250 -1.61 -11.47 9.67
CA LEU A 250 -0.33 -11.23 9.00
C LEU A 250 0.27 -9.89 9.45
N ASP A 251 -0.54 -8.81 9.49
CA ASP A 251 -0.08 -7.51 9.98
C ASP A 251 0.41 -7.59 11.43
N ILE A 252 -0.26 -8.41 12.26
CA ILE A 252 0.13 -8.61 13.65
C ILE A 252 1.51 -9.28 13.73
N THR A 253 1.73 -10.37 12.99
CA THR A 253 3.03 -11.06 13.02
C THR A 253 4.14 -10.24 12.39
N ASP A 254 3.87 -9.53 11.29
CA ASP A 254 4.83 -8.67 10.61
C ASP A 254 5.33 -7.51 11.49
N LYS A 255 4.46 -6.95 12.34
CA LYS A 255 4.83 -5.84 13.24
C LYS A 255 5.38 -6.33 14.58
N ALA A 256 4.82 -7.37 15.16
CA ALA A 256 5.19 -7.83 16.49
C ALA A 256 6.48 -8.66 16.52
N ASN A 257 6.72 -9.52 15.51
CA ASN A 257 7.91 -10.37 15.52
C ASN A 257 9.23 -9.60 15.55
N PRO A 258 9.47 -8.54 14.74
CA PRO A 258 10.71 -7.77 14.80
C PRO A 258 10.95 -7.12 16.17
N LEU A 259 9.88 -6.58 16.80
CA LEU A 259 9.98 -6.01 18.15
C LEU A 259 10.37 -7.06 19.17
N LEU A 260 9.65 -8.18 19.22
CA LEU A 260 9.90 -9.26 20.16
C LEU A 260 11.29 -9.87 19.96
N GLU A 261 11.74 -10.00 18.72
CA GLU A 261 13.09 -10.48 18.41
C GLU A 261 14.17 -9.56 18.97
N SER A 262 14.04 -8.24 18.76
CA SER A 262 15.00 -7.25 19.27
C SER A 262 15.08 -7.26 20.80
N ILE A 263 13.95 -7.37 21.50
CA ILE A 263 13.88 -7.38 22.96
C ILE A 263 14.52 -8.65 23.51
N LEU A 264 14.19 -9.82 22.94
CA LEU A 264 14.70 -11.10 23.41
C LEU A 264 16.18 -11.33 23.06
N CYS A 265 16.71 -10.68 22.03
CA CYS A 265 18.14 -10.67 21.75
C CYS A 265 18.92 -9.81 22.76
N ASN A 266 18.43 -8.61 23.09
CA ASN A 266 19.08 -7.69 24.02
C ASN A 266 19.10 -8.26 25.45
N SER A 267 18.04 -8.95 25.90
CA SER A 267 17.99 -9.58 27.22
C SER A 267 18.95 -10.76 27.40
N LYS A 268 19.52 -11.31 26.30
CA LYS A 268 20.58 -12.33 26.39
C LYS A 268 21.98 -11.73 26.57
N THR A 269 22.18 -10.50 26.11
CA THR A 269 23.48 -9.81 26.20
C THR A 269 23.71 -9.30 27.63
N ASP A 270 22.65 -8.87 28.34
CA ASP A 270 22.72 -8.36 29.72
C ASP A 270 22.93 -9.49 30.76
N LEU A 271 22.93 -10.77 30.38
CA LEU A 271 23.18 -11.92 31.27
C LEU A 271 24.61 -12.49 31.11
N ILE A 272 25.46 -11.85 30.31
CA ILE A 272 26.84 -12.29 30.00
C ILE A 272 27.88 -11.26 30.56
N GLU A 273 27.44 -10.15 31.09
CA GLU A 273 28.25 -9.23 31.91
C GLU A 273 28.00 -9.46 33.40
#